data_30171a86f9884f2f2192888501745199
#
_entry.id   30171a86f9884f2f2192888501745199
#
_cell.length_a   1.000
_cell.length_b   1.000
_cell.length_c   1.000
_cell.angle_alpha   90.00
_cell.angle_beta   90.00
_cell.angle_gamma   90.00
#
_symmetry.space_group_name_H-M   'P 1'
#
loop_
_entity.id
_entity.type
_entity.pdbx_description
1 polymer ?
#
loop_
_entity_poly.entity_id
_entity_poly.type
_entity_poly.pdbx_seq_one_letter_code
_entity_poly.pdbx_strand_id
1 'polypeptide(L)'
;RAAERGKCFIEYIPAENAWVPIEADGYIYINCMWIAGSMKGQGYSNELLAECLRDAAGQGRKGVCILSAEGRKREFLSDRKYMEHKGFSVADISDCGINLMYLPLAADALPPKFRECAKHPAVEGEGFVLYYTDQCPFTYYWVPRVQEAAAEHGIPLRVIHITDKETAQNAPAPVTTYALFREGKFVTQAIQSDKKFLALAGVE
;
A
#
# COMPACT_ATOMS: atom_id res chain seq x y z
N ARG A 1 -27.07 24.26 3.01
CA ARG A 1 -26.72 22.92 2.47
C ARG A 1 -26.08 22.12 3.62
N ALA A 2 -26.63 20.96 3.96
CA ALA A 2 -25.97 20.04 4.89
C ALA A 2 -24.63 19.65 4.27
N ALA A 3 -23.54 19.72 5.05
CA ALA A 3 -22.23 19.30 4.58
C ALA A 3 -22.28 17.80 4.28
N GLU A 4 -21.96 17.40 3.06
CA GLU A 4 -21.88 16.00 2.70
C GLU A 4 -20.78 15.32 3.52
N ARG A 5 -21.16 14.29 4.29
CA ARG A 5 -20.23 13.51 5.12
C ARG A 5 -19.69 12.34 4.31
N GLY A 6 -18.69 12.60 3.49
CA GLY A 6 -18.05 11.58 2.67
C GLY A 6 -16.65 12.00 2.25
N LYS A 7 -15.85 11.02 1.81
CA LYS A 7 -14.54 11.24 1.18
C LYS A 7 -14.51 10.49 -0.14
N CYS A 8 -14.01 11.15 -1.16
CA CYS A 8 -13.89 10.60 -2.49
C CYS A 8 -12.64 11.21 -3.14
N PHE A 9 -11.58 10.41 -3.30
CA PHE A 9 -10.35 10.84 -3.97
C PHE A 9 -9.58 9.65 -4.55
N ILE A 10 -8.72 9.97 -5.50
CA ILE A 10 -7.66 9.12 -6.00
C ILE A 10 -6.35 9.89 -5.94
N GLU A 11 -5.28 9.24 -5.53
CA GLU A 11 -3.93 9.76 -5.50
C GLU A 11 -3.05 8.87 -6.37
N TYR A 12 -2.34 9.46 -7.31
CA TYR A 12 -1.45 8.74 -8.21
C TYR A 12 -0.24 9.58 -8.62
N ILE A 13 0.82 8.91 -9.03
CA ILE A 13 2.10 9.52 -9.36
C ILE A 13 2.76 8.70 -10.49
N PRO A 14 3.65 9.28 -11.32
CA PRO A 14 4.52 8.48 -12.15
C PRO A 14 5.25 7.39 -11.35
N ALA A 15 5.19 6.15 -11.81
CA ALA A 15 5.65 4.98 -11.04
C ALA A 15 7.15 5.05 -10.71
N GLU A 16 7.95 5.69 -11.56
CA GLU A 16 9.37 5.98 -11.30
C GLU A 16 9.62 6.89 -10.10
N ASN A 17 8.58 7.59 -9.64
CA ASN A 17 8.61 8.44 -8.44
C ASN A 17 7.83 7.84 -7.26
N ALA A 18 7.19 6.70 -7.46
CA ALA A 18 6.44 6.05 -6.39
C ALA A 18 7.36 5.54 -5.27
N TRP A 19 6.87 5.62 -4.05
CA TRP A 19 7.60 5.19 -2.85
C TRP A 19 7.29 3.72 -2.51
N VAL A 20 7.37 2.87 -3.52
CA VAL A 20 7.16 1.42 -3.41
C VAL A 20 8.21 0.66 -4.21
N PRO A 21 8.62 -0.53 -3.79
CA PRO A 21 9.67 -1.31 -4.43
C PRO A 21 9.13 -2.07 -5.66
N ILE A 22 8.86 -1.34 -6.74
CA ILE A 22 8.40 -1.89 -8.03
C ILE A 22 9.29 -1.43 -9.18
N GLU A 23 9.29 -2.20 -10.25
CA GLU A 23 9.82 -1.83 -11.56
C GLU A 23 8.63 -1.64 -12.51
N ALA A 24 8.29 -0.39 -12.76
CA ALA A 24 7.09 0.00 -13.49
C ALA A 24 7.32 1.27 -14.34
N ASP A 25 8.49 1.38 -14.96
CA ASP A 25 8.88 2.56 -15.74
C ASP A 25 7.88 2.87 -16.86
N GLY A 26 7.45 4.12 -16.89
CA GLY A 26 6.44 4.60 -17.82
C GLY A 26 5.00 4.33 -17.41
N TYR A 27 4.74 3.75 -16.25
CA TYR A 27 3.40 3.60 -15.69
C TYR A 27 3.01 4.78 -14.79
N ILE A 28 1.72 4.93 -14.55
CA ILE A 28 1.20 5.65 -13.37
C ILE A 28 0.98 4.64 -12.25
N TYR A 29 1.42 4.97 -11.05
CA TYR A 29 1.14 4.20 -9.84
C TYR A 29 0.05 4.88 -9.02
N ILE A 30 -1.03 4.15 -8.71
CA ILE A 30 -2.10 4.63 -7.83
C ILE A 30 -1.70 4.31 -6.39
N ASN A 31 -1.41 5.36 -5.61
CA ASN A 31 -1.08 5.26 -4.19
C ASN A 31 -2.31 4.91 -3.35
N CYS A 32 -3.40 5.61 -3.61
CA CYS A 32 -4.64 5.45 -2.85
C CYS A 32 -5.86 5.78 -3.70
N MET A 33 -6.91 4.98 -3.55
CA MET A 33 -8.26 5.30 -4.04
C MET A 33 -9.25 5.03 -2.91
N TRP A 34 -9.88 6.09 -2.43
CA TRP A 34 -10.77 5.97 -1.28
C TRP A 34 -12.11 6.63 -1.50
N ILE A 35 -13.16 5.84 -1.30
CA ILE A 35 -14.54 6.29 -1.30
C ILE A 35 -15.18 5.89 0.03
N ALA A 36 -15.66 6.84 0.80
CA ALA A 36 -16.20 6.62 2.13
C ALA A 36 -17.48 7.45 2.42
N GLY A 37 -18.22 7.02 3.44
CA GLY A 37 -19.42 7.70 3.89
C GLY A 37 -20.52 7.69 2.83
N SER A 38 -21.20 8.81 2.66
CA SER A 38 -22.30 9.00 1.70
C SER A 38 -21.90 8.87 0.22
N MET A 39 -20.59 8.88 -0.07
CA MET A 39 -20.06 8.73 -1.44
C MET A 39 -20.03 7.29 -1.94
N LYS A 40 -20.19 6.28 -1.06
CA LYS A 40 -20.19 4.87 -1.45
C LYS A 40 -21.42 4.52 -2.32
N GLY A 41 -21.19 3.62 -3.31
CA GLY A 41 -22.26 3.10 -4.16
C GLY A 41 -22.77 4.06 -5.24
N GLN A 42 -22.19 5.26 -5.38
CA GLN A 42 -22.63 6.28 -6.33
C GLN A 42 -21.81 6.30 -7.64
N GLY A 43 -20.94 5.34 -7.86
CA GLY A 43 -20.14 5.25 -9.09
C GLY A 43 -18.87 6.07 -9.12
N TYR A 44 -18.58 6.88 -8.11
CA TYR A 44 -17.41 7.77 -8.06
C TYR A 44 -16.05 7.05 -8.26
N SER A 45 -15.94 5.79 -7.85
CA SER A 45 -14.71 5.02 -8.12
C SER A 45 -14.45 4.84 -9.61
N ASN A 46 -15.50 4.73 -10.43
CA ASN A 46 -15.37 4.66 -11.89
C ASN A 46 -14.92 5.99 -12.47
N GLU A 47 -15.48 7.09 -11.98
CA GLU A 47 -15.14 8.44 -12.44
C GLU A 47 -13.68 8.78 -12.11
N LEU A 48 -13.26 8.51 -10.86
CA LEU A 48 -11.87 8.72 -10.42
C LEU A 48 -10.88 7.88 -11.22
N LEU A 49 -11.19 6.60 -11.43
CA LEU A 49 -10.31 5.73 -12.22
C LEU A 49 -10.28 6.17 -13.70
N ALA A 50 -11.43 6.54 -14.27
CA ALA A 50 -11.48 7.05 -15.64
C ALA A 50 -10.66 8.34 -15.82
N GLU A 51 -10.65 9.23 -14.81
CA GLU A 51 -9.81 10.43 -14.81
C GLU A 51 -8.31 10.07 -14.80
N CYS A 52 -7.92 9.16 -13.89
CA CYS A 52 -6.54 8.68 -13.81
C CYS A 52 -6.08 8.05 -15.15
N LEU A 53 -6.94 7.25 -15.79
CA LEU A 53 -6.63 6.63 -17.10
C LEU A 53 -6.52 7.67 -18.24
N ARG A 54 -7.39 8.69 -18.25
CA ARG A 54 -7.30 9.79 -19.22
C ARG A 54 -6.01 10.59 -19.07
N ASP A 55 -5.63 10.91 -17.82
CA ASP A 55 -4.42 11.63 -17.51
C ASP A 55 -3.18 10.78 -17.89
N ALA A 56 -3.17 9.50 -17.54
CA ALA A 56 -2.10 8.58 -17.95
C ALA A 56 -1.94 8.52 -19.49
N ALA A 57 -3.05 8.39 -20.22
CA ALA A 57 -3.03 8.38 -21.68
C ALA A 57 -2.55 9.73 -22.26
N GLY A 58 -3.02 10.84 -21.70
CA GLY A 58 -2.60 12.20 -22.10
C GLY A 58 -1.10 12.45 -21.87
N GLN A 59 -0.50 11.80 -20.90
CA GLN A 59 0.95 11.83 -20.63
C GLN A 59 1.74 10.79 -21.44
N GLY A 60 1.10 10.01 -22.30
CA GLY A 60 1.77 8.94 -23.06
C GLY A 60 2.30 7.80 -22.20
N ARG A 61 1.67 7.54 -21.05
CA ARG A 61 2.08 6.45 -20.16
C ARG A 61 1.72 5.09 -20.74
N LYS A 62 2.54 4.08 -20.42
CA LYS A 62 2.35 2.69 -20.88
C LYS A 62 1.12 2.03 -20.23
N GLY A 63 0.70 2.51 -19.07
CA GLY A 63 -0.41 1.96 -18.32
C GLY A 63 -0.50 2.51 -16.89
N VAL A 64 -1.37 1.88 -16.11
CA VAL A 64 -1.59 2.21 -14.71
C VAL A 64 -1.38 0.95 -13.86
N CYS A 65 -0.76 1.07 -12.70
CA CYS A 65 -0.59 -0.03 -11.76
C CYS A 65 -0.98 0.35 -10.33
N ILE A 66 -1.30 -0.64 -9.51
CA ILE A 66 -1.76 -0.48 -8.13
C ILE A 66 -1.46 -1.75 -7.34
N LEU A 67 -1.25 -1.61 -6.03
CA LEU A 67 -1.19 -2.75 -5.12
C LEU A 67 -2.60 -3.21 -4.73
N SER A 68 -2.78 -4.52 -4.64
CA SER A 68 -4.02 -5.14 -4.19
C SER A 68 -3.76 -6.37 -3.33
N ALA A 69 -4.79 -6.87 -2.67
CA ALA A 69 -4.72 -8.14 -1.96
C ALA A 69 -6.06 -8.88 -2.03
N GLU A 70 -6.04 -10.16 -1.69
CA GLU A 70 -7.25 -10.96 -1.61
C GLU A 70 -7.87 -10.92 -0.22
N GLY A 71 -9.21 -10.91 -0.19
CA GLY A 71 -10.00 -11.06 1.02
C GLY A 71 -10.02 -9.85 1.95
N ARG A 72 -10.86 -9.95 2.98
CA ARG A 72 -11.14 -8.86 3.94
C ARG A 72 -9.98 -8.52 4.89
N LYS A 73 -8.97 -9.37 4.97
CA LYS A 73 -7.85 -9.22 5.93
C LYS A 73 -6.77 -8.22 5.48
N ARG A 74 -6.85 -7.69 4.27
CA ARG A 74 -5.84 -6.78 3.72
C ARG A 74 -6.34 -5.33 3.77
N GLU A 75 -6.45 -4.79 4.98
CA GLU A 75 -6.81 -3.39 5.19
C GLU A 75 -5.85 -2.46 4.43
N PHE A 76 -6.34 -1.31 3.97
CA PHE A 76 -5.61 -0.25 3.24
C PHE A 76 -5.14 -0.61 1.82
N LEU A 77 -5.52 -1.76 1.27
CA LEU A 77 -5.25 -2.14 -0.12
C LEU A 77 -6.56 -2.31 -0.90
N SER A 78 -6.46 -2.15 -2.22
CA SER A 78 -7.59 -2.46 -3.10
C SER A 78 -7.87 -3.97 -3.12
N ASP A 79 -9.15 -4.34 -3.24
CA ASP A 79 -9.53 -5.74 -3.42
C ASP A 79 -9.16 -6.21 -4.83
N ARG A 80 -8.50 -7.37 -4.95
CA ARG A 80 -8.04 -7.91 -6.22
C ARG A 80 -9.20 -8.12 -7.20
N LYS A 81 -10.29 -8.76 -6.77
CA LYS A 81 -11.45 -9.05 -7.64
C LYS A 81 -12.11 -7.76 -8.14
N TYR A 82 -12.14 -6.74 -7.29
CA TYR A 82 -12.62 -5.42 -7.69
C TYR A 82 -11.73 -4.83 -8.80
N MET A 83 -10.41 -4.90 -8.67
CA MET A 83 -9.49 -4.41 -9.70
C MET A 83 -9.58 -5.23 -11.00
N GLU A 84 -9.72 -6.56 -10.91
CA GLU A 84 -9.96 -7.42 -12.08
C GLU A 84 -11.26 -7.04 -12.80
N HIS A 85 -12.34 -6.74 -12.05
CA HIS A 85 -13.58 -6.22 -12.63
C HIS A 85 -13.40 -4.85 -13.32
N LYS A 86 -12.39 -4.08 -12.94
CA LYS A 86 -12.01 -2.81 -13.60
C LYS A 86 -11.04 -3.01 -14.78
N GLY A 87 -10.75 -4.24 -15.17
CA GLY A 87 -9.89 -4.57 -16.30
C GLY A 87 -8.40 -4.71 -15.96
N PHE A 88 -8.03 -4.63 -14.69
CA PHE A 88 -6.66 -4.88 -14.29
C PHE A 88 -6.35 -6.38 -14.30
N SER A 89 -5.12 -6.70 -14.62
CA SER A 89 -4.56 -8.06 -14.52
C SER A 89 -3.48 -8.10 -13.45
N VAL A 90 -3.20 -9.27 -12.91
CA VAL A 90 -2.06 -9.47 -12.00
C VAL A 90 -0.78 -9.47 -12.82
N ALA A 91 0.14 -8.56 -12.50
CA ALA A 91 1.47 -8.52 -13.09
C ALA A 91 2.46 -9.37 -12.29
N ASP A 92 2.41 -9.27 -10.96
CA ASP A 92 3.32 -9.97 -10.06
C ASP A 92 2.68 -10.19 -8.68
N ILE A 93 3.22 -11.15 -7.91
CA ILE A 93 2.73 -11.49 -6.57
C ILE A 93 3.93 -11.63 -5.63
N SER A 94 3.93 -10.93 -4.50
CA SER A 94 4.88 -11.13 -3.42
C SER A 94 4.50 -12.33 -2.54
N ASP A 95 5.47 -12.99 -1.92
CA ASP A 95 5.26 -14.16 -1.04
C ASP A 95 4.33 -13.87 0.15
N CYS A 96 4.19 -12.62 0.55
CA CYS A 96 3.20 -12.22 1.55
C CYS A 96 1.75 -12.12 1.03
N GLY A 97 1.52 -12.43 -0.26
CA GLY A 97 0.21 -12.44 -0.91
C GLY A 97 -0.31 -11.06 -1.34
N ILE A 98 0.57 -10.08 -1.46
CA ILE A 98 0.25 -8.78 -2.06
C ILE A 98 0.50 -8.87 -3.57
N ASN A 99 -0.48 -8.39 -4.35
CA ASN A 99 -0.43 -8.41 -5.81
C ASN A 99 -0.09 -7.02 -6.34
N LEU A 100 0.75 -6.97 -7.35
CA LEU A 100 0.91 -5.82 -8.22
C LEU A 100 -0.03 -6.01 -9.41
N MET A 101 -1.05 -5.16 -9.48
CA MET A 101 -2.03 -5.17 -10.57
C MET A 101 -1.68 -4.11 -11.59
N TYR A 102 -1.99 -4.35 -12.86
CA TYR A 102 -1.75 -3.37 -13.93
C TYR A 102 -2.86 -3.39 -14.98
N LEU A 103 -3.06 -2.23 -15.61
CA LEU A 103 -3.90 -2.04 -16.80
C LEU A 103 -3.03 -1.39 -17.88
N PRO A 104 -2.68 -2.10 -18.96
CA PRO A 104 -1.90 -1.55 -20.06
C PRO A 104 -2.72 -0.55 -20.87
N LEU A 105 -2.09 0.54 -21.31
CA LEU A 105 -2.62 1.52 -22.26
C LEU A 105 -1.90 1.49 -23.60
N ALA A 106 -0.67 1.00 -23.63
CA ALA A 106 0.12 0.81 -24.84
C ALA A 106 0.19 -0.68 -25.22
N ALA A 107 0.23 -0.98 -26.51
CA ALA A 107 0.26 -2.37 -27.01
C ALA A 107 1.58 -3.10 -26.66
N ASP A 108 2.66 -2.37 -26.45
CA ASP A 108 3.99 -2.85 -26.07
C ASP A 108 4.26 -2.75 -24.54
N ALA A 109 3.25 -2.46 -23.76
CA ALA A 109 3.39 -2.34 -22.32
C ALA A 109 3.70 -3.70 -21.68
N LEU A 110 4.91 -3.86 -21.16
CA LEU A 110 5.30 -5.05 -20.41
C LEU A 110 4.75 -5.00 -18.99
N PRO A 111 4.30 -6.14 -18.41
CA PRO A 111 3.84 -6.19 -17.02
C PRO A 111 4.91 -5.65 -16.07
N PRO A 112 4.56 -4.75 -15.13
CA PRO A 112 5.46 -4.33 -14.07
C PRO A 112 5.73 -5.47 -13.09
N LYS A 113 6.80 -5.37 -12.29
CA LYS A 113 7.15 -6.39 -11.30
C LYS A 113 7.61 -5.77 -9.98
N PHE A 114 7.57 -6.56 -8.92
CA PHE A 114 8.22 -6.20 -7.67
C PHE A 114 9.74 -6.26 -7.82
N ARG A 115 10.44 -5.39 -7.10
CA ARG A 115 11.88 -5.58 -6.88
C ARG A 115 12.12 -6.78 -5.98
N GLU A 116 13.27 -7.43 -6.10
CA GLU A 116 13.61 -8.64 -5.33
C GLU A 116 13.48 -8.43 -3.80
N CYS A 117 13.84 -7.25 -3.29
CA CYS A 117 13.72 -6.91 -1.87
C CYS A 117 12.28 -7.02 -1.33
N ALA A 118 11.27 -6.86 -2.18
CA ALA A 118 9.86 -6.93 -1.82
C ALA A 118 9.15 -8.20 -2.32
N LYS A 119 9.81 -8.97 -3.17
CA LYS A 119 9.29 -10.25 -3.64
C LYS A 119 9.22 -11.27 -2.50
N HIS A 120 10.26 -11.30 -1.66
CA HIS A 120 10.43 -12.18 -0.51
C HIS A 120 10.57 -11.36 0.77
N PRO A 121 9.46 -10.82 1.33
CA PRO A 121 9.52 -9.89 2.46
C PRO A 121 10.12 -10.53 3.70
N ALA A 122 11.33 -10.09 4.07
CA ALA A 122 12.04 -10.52 5.26
C ALA A 122 12.97 -9.41 5.74
N VAL A 123 13.29 -9.41 7.04
CA VAL A 123 14.24 -8.48 7.67
C VAL A 123 15.11 -9.24 8.67
N GLU A 124 16.30 -8.71 8.95
CA GLU A 124 17.14 -9.23 10.03
C GLU A 124 16.73 -8.62 11.38
N GLY A 125 16.82 -9.42 12.44
CA GLY A 125 16.62 -9.00 13.82
C GLY A 125 15.55 -9.80 14.56
N GLU A 126 15.65 -9.76 15.89
CA GLU A 126 14.67 -10.35 16.81
C GLU A 126 13.57 -9.33 17.16
N GLY A 127 12.44 -9.82 17.66
CA GLY A 127 11.30 -9.01 18.05
C GLY A 127 10.54 -8.41 16.86
N PHE A 128 9.98 -7.23 17.07
CA PHE A 128 9.22 -6.53 16.04
C PHE A 128 10.08 -5.49 15.30
N VAL A 129 9.87 -5.39 13.99
CA VAL A 129 10.43 -4.33 13.15
C VAL A 129 9.31 -3.71 12.34
N LEU A 130 9.15 -2.39 12.44
CA LEU A 130 8.13 -1.62 11.73
C LEU A 130 8.79 -0.65 10.76
N TYR A 131 8.47 -0.78 9.48
CA TYR A 131 8.75 0.23 8.46
C TYR A 131 7.50 1.05 8.20
N TYR A 132 7.64 2.38 8.05
CA TYR A 132 6.51 3.22 7.70
C TYR A 132 6.93 4.50 6.95
N THR A 133 5.96 5.10 6.24
CA THR A 133 6.07 6.42 5.60
C THR A 133 4.96 7.34 6.12
N ASP A 134 5.10 8.65 5.88
CA ASP A 134 4.08 9.65 6.21
C ASP A 134 2.95 9.77 5.16
N GLN A 135 2.91 8.90 4.16
CA GLN A 135 1.91 8.92 3.10
C GLN A 135 0.47 8.82 3.61
N CYS A 136 0.25 8.11 4.71
CA CYS A 136 -1.06 7.97 5.32
C CYS A 136 -1.12 8.68 6.69
N PRO A 137 -2.07 9.60 6.95
CA PRO A 137 -2.15 10.29 8.23
C PRO A 137 -2.40 9.36 9.42
N PHE A 138 -2.86 8.14 9.19
CA PHE A 138 -3.02 7.15 10.25
C PHE A 138 -1.68 6.64 10.78
N THR A 139 -0.59 6.63 10.01
CA THR A 139 0.73 6.26 10.50
C THR A 139 1.24 7.29 11.50
N TYR A 140 1.11 8.57 11.17
CA TYR A 140 1.46 9.67 12.09
C TYR A 140 0.72 9.56 13.43
N TYR A 141 -0.54 9.11 13.42
CA TYR A 141 -1.34 8.97 14.63
C TYR A 141 -1.00 7.69 15.41
N TRP A 142 -0.87 6.54 14.73
CA TRP A 142 -0.77 5.24 15.42
C TRP A 142 0.66 4.80 15.73
N VAL A 143 1.66 5.13 14.90
CA VAL A 143 3.03 4.65 15.13
C VAL A 143 3.59 5.10 16.48
N PRO A 144 3.49 6.37 16.91
CA PRO A 144 3.95 6.76 18.25
C PRO A 144 3.25 5.98 19.38
N ARG A 145 1.95 5.72 19.25
CA ARG A 145 1.16 4.97 20.26
C ARG A 145 1.57 3.52 20.34
N VAL A 146 1.88 2.91 19.21
CA VAL A 146 2.41 1.55 19.16
C VAL A 146 3.80 1.50 19.81
N GLN A 147 4.65 2.51 19.62
CA GLN A 147 5.95 2.59 20.28
C GLN A 147 5.82 2.75 21.80
N GLU A 148 4.92 3.63 22.27
CA GLU A 148 4.60 3.79 23.69
C GLU A 148 4.11 2.47 24.30
N ALA A 149 3.12 1.83 23.68
CA ALA A 149 2.59 0.54 24.15
C ALA A 149 3.64 -0.57 24.17
N ALA A 150 4.52 -0.62 23.17
CA ALA A 150 5.63 -1.58 23.13
C ALA A 150 6.59 -1.34 24.31
N ALA A 151 6.96 -0.08 24.59
CA ALA A 151 7.86 0.28 25.69
C ALA A 151 7.25 -0.04 27.06
N GLU A 152 5.98 0.31 27.27
CA GLU A 152 5.25 0.04 28.52
C GLU A 152 5.18 -1.46 28.86
N HIS A 153 5.11 -2.33 27.83
CA HIS A 153 5.01 -3.78 28.02
C HIS A 153 6.34 -4.52 27.80
N GLY A 154 7.45 -3.78 27.63
CA GLY A 154 8.78 -4.39 27.45
C GLY A 154 8.90 -5.19 26.14
N ILE A 155 8.13 -4.86 25.11
CA ILE A 155 8.15 -5.55 23.82
C ILE A 155 9.23 -4.94 22.94
N PRO A 156 10.24 -5.72 22.46
CA PRO A 156 11.24 -5.23 21.54
C PRO A 156 10.60 -4.78 20.21
N LEU A 157 10.67 -3.47 19.92
CA LEU A 157 10.17 -2.88 18.69
C LEU A 157 11.19 -1.90 18.12
N ARG A 158 11.72 -2.21 16.95
CA ARG A 158 12.52 -1.28 16.15
C ARG A 158 11.64 -0.62 15.10
N VAL A 159 11.61 0.71 15.09
CA VAL A 159 10.82 1.50 14.11
C VAL A 159 11.76 2.19 13.14
N ILE A 160 11.47 2.04 11.84
CA ILE A 160 12.22 2.60 10.72
C ILE A 160 11.30 3.52 9.95
N HIS A 161 11.52 4.83 10.10
CA HIS A 161 10.81 5.85 9.34
C HIS A 161 11.49 6.04 7.98
N ILE A 162 10.78 5.73 6.91
CA ILE A 162 11.24 5.93 5.54
C ILE A 162 10.96 7.37 5.15
N THR A 163 12.01 8.16 4.90
CA THR A 163 11.91 9.60 4.65
C THR A 163 12.36 10.01 3.25
N ASP A 164 12.77 9.06 2.42
CA ASP A 164 13.19 9.31 1.05
C ASP A 164 12.76 8.19 0.07
N LYS A 165 12.70 8.55 -1.20
CA LYS A 165 12.26 7.67 -2.28
C LYS A 165 13.18 6.46 -2.47
N GLU A 166 14.47 6.63 -2.39
CA GLU A 166 15.44 5.56 -2.63
C GLU A 166 15.29 4.45 -1.58
N THR A 167 15.20 4.83 -0.31
CA THR A 167 14.92 3.92 0.80
C THR A 167 13.57 3.23 0.61
N ALA A 168 12.52 3.95 0.20
CA ALA A 168 11.21 3.38 -0.06
C ALA A 168 11.23 2.36 -1.19
N GLN A 169 11.92 2.65 -2.29
CA GLN A 169 12.04 1.76 -3.44
C GLN A 169 12.93 0.53 -3.21
N ASN A 170 13.65 0.49 -2.11
CA ASN A 170 14.46 -0.65 -1.65
C ASN A 170 13.95 -1.25 -0.33
N ALA A 171 12.74 -0.91 0.08
CA ALA A 171 12.13 -1.43 1.29
C ALA A 171 11.87 -2.95 1.21
N PRO A 172 11.95 -3.67 2.33
CA PRO A 172 11.85 -5.14 2.36
C PRO A 172 10.41 -5.67 2.26
N ALA A 173 9.44 -4.82 1.91
CA ALA A 173 8.04 -5.21 1.75
C ALA A 173 7.37 -4.43 0.62
N PRO A 174 6.36 -5.01 -0.05
CA PRO A 174 5.63 -4.37 -1.13
C PRO A 174 4.92 -3.07 -0.73
N VAL A 175 4.52 -2.96 0.54
CA VAL A 175 3.82 -1.79 1.08
C VAL A 175 4.75 -1.04 2.02
N THR A 176 5.02 0.21 1.71
CA THR A 176 5.93 1.07 2.48
C THR A 176 5.20 2.00 3.44
N THR A 177 3.89 2.21 3.22
CA THR A 177 3.06 3.02 4.12
C THR A 177 3.09 2.45 5.55
N TYR A 178 3.03 1.12 5.68
CA TYR A 178 3.17 0.40 6.94
C TYR A 178 3.55 -1.06 6.64
N ALA A 179 4.62 -1.55 7.23
CA ALA A 179 5.02 -2.96 7.13
C ALA A 179 5.58 -3.44 8.46
N LEU A 180 4.86 -4.32 9.14
CA LEU A 180 5.24 -4.90 10.42
C LEU A 180 5.81 -6.30 10.21
N PHE A 181 6.98 -6.53 10.80
CA PHE A 181 7.65 -7.83 10.85
C PHE A 181 7.75 -8.30 12.30
N ARG A 182 7.80 -9.61 12.52
CA ARG A 182 8.12 -10.26 13.79
C ARG A 182 9.07 -11.40 13.55
N GLU A 183 10.16 -11.45 14.30
CA GLU A 183 11.21 -12.48 14.15
C GLU A 183 11.64 -12.63 12.67
N GLY A 184 11.89 -11.51 12.02
CA GLY A 184 12.31 -11.45 10.63
C GLY A 184 11.23 -11.68 9.57
N LYS A 185 10.01 -12.13 9.93
CA LYS A 185 8.95 -12.50 9.01
C LYS A 185 7.89 -11.39 8.91
N PHE A 186 7.40 -11.15 7.70
CA PHE A 186 6.31 -10.21 7.46
C PHE A 186 5.02 -10.66 8.18
N VAL A 187 4.42 -9.75 8.94
CA VAL A 187 3.18 -9.98 9.69
C VAL A 187 1.99 -9.31 9.01
N THR A 188 2.09 -8.00 8.73
CA THR A 188 0.97 -7.24 8.18
C THR A 188 1.40 -5.87 7.62
N GLN A 189 0.66 -5.39 6.63
CA GLN A 189 0.72 -4.01 6.14
C GLN A 189 -0.43 -3.15 6.71
N ALA A 190 -1.36 -3.74 7.45
CA ALA A 190 -2.45 -2.99 8.07
C ALA A 190 -1.92 -2.17 9.24
N ILE A 191 -2.19 -0.87 9.24
CA ILE A 191 -1.79 0.03 10.33
C ILE A 191 -2.44 -0.44 11.63
N GLN A 192 -1.61 -0.76 12.62
CA GLN A 192 -2.07 -1.27 13.90
C GLN A 192 -2.38 -0.14 14.87
N SER A 193 -3.46 -0.28 15.65
CA SER A 193 -3.60 0.46 16.89
C SER A 193 -2.74 -0.20 17.98
N ASP A 194 -2.54 0.50 19.08
CA ASP A 194 -1.91 -0.03 20.31
C ASP A 194 -2.49 -1.39 20.72
N LYS A 195 -3.82 -1.49 20.83
CA LYS A 195 -4.53 -2.74 21.17
C LYS A 195 -4.30 -3.86 20.16
N LYS A 196 -4.38 -3.55 18.86
CA LYS A 196 -4.12 -4.54 17.81
C LYS A 196 -2.67 -5.03 17.84
N PHE A 197 -1.73 -4.12 18.09
CA PHE A 197 -0.31 -4.45 18.20
C PHE A 197 -0.05 -5.34 19.43
N LEU A 198 -0.59 -4.99 20.61
CA LEU A 198 -0.46 -5.80 21.83
C LEU A 198 -1.05 -7.21 21.64
N ALA A 199 -2.19 -7.33 20.99
CA ALA A 199 -2.76 -8.63 20.65
C ALA A 199 -1.84 -9.47 19.73
N LEU A 200 -1.18 -8.84 18.74
CA LEU A 200 -0.16 -9.50 17.90
C LEU A 200 1.07 -9.92 18.70
N ALA A 201 1.43 -9.17 19.73
CA ALA A 201 2.53 -9.49 20.64
C ALA A 201 2.19 -10.60 21.66
N GLY A 202 0.90 -10.96 21.80
CA GLY A 202 0.42 -11.95 22.76
C GLY A 202 0.18 -11.38 24.16
N VAL A 203 -0.03 -10.06 24.26
CA VAL A 203 -0.40 -9.34 25.48
C VAL A 203 -1.91 -9.11 25.43
N GLU A 204 -2.63 -9.59 26.47
CA GLU A 204 -4.08 -9.39 26.64
C GLU A 204 -4.42 -8.05 27.34
#